data_c05a650f3b45f85be7f90c447ef7c0bd
#
_entry.id   c05a650f3b45f85be7f90c447ef7c0bd
#
_cell.length_a   1.000
_cell.length_b   1.000
_cell.length_c   1.000
_cell.angle_alpha   90.00
_cell.angle_beta   90.00
_cell.angle_gamma   90.00
#
_symmetry.space_group_name_H-M   'P 1'
#
loop_
_entity.id
_entity.type
_entity.pdbx_description
1 polymer ?
#
loop_
_entity_poly.entity_id
_entity_poly.type
_entity_poly.pdbx_seq_one_letter_code
_entity_poly.pdbx_strand_id
1 'polypeptide(L)'
;GTGASPATSIKYAGLPWEMGLTEAHQVLAMNKLRSRVTLRTDGGLRTGRDIVMAAMLGAEEYGIGTAALISMGCIMVRQCQSNTCPVGVCTQDESLREKFTGSADKVVNLITFYATEVREILASIGARSLSDVIGRADLLPQVRRGAAHLADVDGNPVLFRVGGADQIGVGRGRARNRV
;
A
#
# COMPACT_ATOMS: atom_id res chain seq x y z
N GLY A 1 1.10 -1.26 12.08
CA GLY A 1 -0.01 -1.45 13.00
C GLY A 1 -1.35 -1.17 12.34
N THR A 2 -2.42 -1.74 12.86
CA THR A 2 -3.77 -1.47 12.36
C THR A 2 -4.28 -0.10 12.83
N GLY A 3 -5.29 0.46 12.14
CA GLY A 3 -5.96 1.68 12.58
C GLY A 3 -6.61 1.58 13.97
N ALA A 4 -6.90 0.36 14.44
CA ALA A 4 -7.44 0.08 15.76
C ALA A 4 -6.37 0.00 16.88
N SER A 5 -5.10 -0.05 16.52
CA SER A 5 -3.99 -0.11 17.48
C SER A 5 -3.76 1.23 18.19
N PRO A 6 -3.08 1.25 19.35
CA PRO A 6 -2.59 2.47 19.97
C PRO A 6 -1.72 3.30 19.01
N ALA A 7 -1.73 4.62 19.19
CA ALA A 7 -1.03 5.56 18.31
C ALA A 7 0.48 5.27 18.16
N THR A 8 1.11 4.74 19.19
CA THR A 8 2.52 4.34 19.17
C THR A 8 2.77 3.21 18.17
N SER A 9 1.91 2.19 18.15
CA SER A 9 2.01 1.08 17.18
C SER A 9 1.77 1.55 15.75
N ILE A 10 0.81 2.47 15.54
CA ILE A 10 0.53 3.02 14.21
C ILE A 10 1.73 3.79 13.67
N LYS A 11 2.43 4.52 14.54
CA LYS A 11 3.56 5.38 14.13
C LYS A 11 4.88 4.64 13.95
N TYR A 12 5.12 3.60 14.75
CA TYR A 12 6.47 3.05 14.91
C TYR A 12 6.57 1.55 14.65
N ALA A 13 5.47 0.85 14.37
CA ALA A 13 5.50 -0.57 14.04
C ALA A 13 5.32 -0.78 12.53
N GLY A 14 6.23 -1.54 11.94
CA GLY A 14 6.18 -1.93 10.53
C GLY A 14 6.79 -0.90 9.57
N LEU A 15 6.84 -1.30 8.31
CA LEU A 15 7.30 -0.49 7.18
C LEU A 15 6.09 0.01 6.37
N PRO A 16 6.27 1.01 5.51
CA PRO A 16 5.28 1.33 4.50
C PRO A 16 4.92 0.09 3.67
N TRP A 17 3.63 -0.08 3.37
CA TRP A 17 3.15 -1.27 2.65
C TRP A 17 3.79 -1.39 1.25
N GLU A 18 4.12 -0.28 0.62
CA GLU A 18 4.78 -0.23 -0.69
C GLU A 18 6.13 -0.96 -0.68
N MET A 19 6.91 -0.75 0.38
CA MET A 19 8.20 -1.41 0.55
C MET A 19 8.03 -2.91 0.79
N GLY A 20 7.23 -3.27 1.78
CA GLY A 20 7.02 -4.67 2.16
C GLY A 20 6.42 -5.51 1.03
N LEU A 21 5.44 -4.94 0.30
CA LEU A 21 4.84 -5.60 -0.86
C LEU A 21 5.86 -5.83 -1.98
N THR A 22 6.65 -4.78 -2.30
CA THR A 22 7.66 -4.85 -3.36
C THR A 22 8.72 -5.90 -3.05
N GLU A 23 9.24 -5.92 -1.82
CA GLU A 23 10.22 -6.91 -1.37
C GLU A 23 9.65 -8.33 -1.43
N ALA A 24 8.44 -8.55 -0.91
CA ALA A 24 7.77 -9.84 -0.95
C ALA A 24 7.57 -10.33 -2.40
N HIS A 25 7.08 -9.46 -3.28
CA HIS A 25 6.88 -9.78 -4.70
C HIS A 25 8.19 -10.19 -5.38
N GLN A 26 9.25 -9.39 -5.18
CA GLN A 26 10.56 -9.65 -5.79
C GLN A 26 11.18 -10.96 -5.29
N VAL A 27 11.19 -11.18 -3.97
CA VAL A 27 11.75 -12.42 -3.38
C VAL A 27 10.99 -13.65 -3.87
N LEU A 28 9.67 -13.61 -3.92
CA LEU A 28 8.86 -14.70 -4.44
C LEU A 28 9.11 -14.96 -5.93
N ALA A 29 9.26 -13.91 -6.72
CA ALA A 29 9.58 -14.02 -8.15
C ALA A 29 10.96 -14.62 -8.39
N MET A 30 11.99 -14.13 -7.68
CA MET A 30 13.36 -14.65 -7.76
C MET A 30 13.46 -16.14 -7.41
N ASN A 31 12.66 -16.59 -6.45
CA ASN A 31 12.63 -18.00 -6.02
C ASN A 31 11.61 -18.85 -6.79
N LYS A 32 10.97 -18.32 -7.83
CA LYS A 32 9.94 -19.00 -8.64
C LYS A 32 8.73 -19.48 -7.81
N LEU A 33 8.44 -18.78 -6.73
CA LEU A 33 7.33 -19.08 -5.83
C LEU A 33 6.12 -18.16 -6.05
N ARG A 34 6.28 -17.08 -6.83
CA ARG A 34 5.24 -16.06 -6.98
C ARG A 34 3.90 -16.61 -7.48
N SER A 35 3.91 -17.59 -8.38
CA SER A 35 2.70 -18.22 -8.91
C SER A 35 2.00 -19.19 -7.96
N ARG A 36 2.60 -19.48 -6.80
CA ARG A 36 2.07 -20.41 -5.79
C ARG A 36 1.31 -19.71 -4.66
N VAL A 37 1.34 -18.41 -4.62
CA VAL A 37 0.76 -17.60 -3.54
C VAL A 37 0.02 -16.39 -4.10
N THR A 38 -1.04 -15.98 -3.43
CA THR A 38 -1.74 -14.72 -3.67
C THR A 38 -1.19 -13.67 -2.73
N LEU A 39 -0.72 -12.55 -3.26
CA LEU A 39 -0.25 -11.43 -2.45
C LEU A 39 -1.40 -10.49 -2.10
N ARG A 40 -1.60 -10.33 -0.81
CA ARG A 40 -2.53 -9.35 -0.25
C ARG A 40 -1.77 -8.20 0.38
N THR A 41 -2.21 -6.97 0.17
CA THR A 41 -1.69 -5.80 0.87
C THR A 41 -2.78 -5.08 1.64
N ASP A 42 -2.39 -4.52 2.77
CA ASP A 42 -3.17 -3.63 3.63
C ASP A 42 -2.21 -2.55 4.16
N GLY A 43 -2.70 -1.39 4.52
CA GLY A 43 -1.83 -0.36 5.07
C GLY A 43 -2.26 1.06 4.69
N GLY A 44 -3.56 1.33 4.69
CA GLY A 44 -4.08 2.67 4.46
C GLY A 44 -4.34 2.99 3.00
N LEU A 45 -4.76 2.01 2.22
CA LEU A 45 -5.30 2.23 0.87
C LEU A 45 -6.55 3.10 0.96
N ARG A 46 -6.57 4.23 0.26
CA ARG A 46 -7.59 5.28 0.40
C ARG A 46 -8.25 5.67 -0.92
N THR A 47 -7.66 5.31 -2.04
CA THR A 47 -8.09 5.72 -3.38
C THR A 47 -7.96 4.56 -4.35
N GLY A 48 -8.61 4.66 -5.51
CA GLY A 48 -8.41 3.72 -6.61
C GLY A 48 -6.98 3.77 -7.15
N ARG A 49 -6.32 4.94 -7.06
CA ARG A 49 -4.89 5.06 -7.39
C ARG A 49 -4.02 4.18 -6.51
N ASP A 50 -4.25 4.15 -5.20
CA ASP A 50 -3.48 3.28 -4.30
C ASP A 50 -3.64 1.81 -4.66
N ILE A 51 -4.85 1.40 -5.07
CA ILE A 51 -5.15 0.05 -5.53
C ILE A 51 -4.36 -0.29 -6.80
N VAL A 52 -4.35 0.60 -7.80
CA VAL A 52 -3.59 0.40 -9.04
C VAL A 52 -2.08 0.36 -8.75
N MET A 53 -1.58 1.24 -7.89
CA MET A 53 -0.17 1.20 -7.46
C MET A 53 0.17 -0.11 -6.75
N ALA A 54 -0.70 -0.58 -5.86
CA ALA A 54 -0.51 -1.87 -5.19
C ALA A 54 -0.51 -3.04 -6.19
N ALA A 55 -1.38 -3.03 -7.19
CA ALA A 55 -1.34 -4.02 -8.28
C ALA A 55 -0.01 -3.98 -9.03
N MET A 56 0.46 -2.80 -9.44
CA MET A 56 1.74 -2.63 -10.13
C MET A 56 2.92 -3.11 -9.29
N LEU A 57 2.85 -3.01 -7.96
CA LEU A 57 3.86 -3.52 -7.03
C LEU A 57 3.70 -5.02 -6.70
N GLY A 58 2.66 -5.67 -7.23
CA GLY A 58 2.49 -7.12 -7.16
C GLY A 58 1.33 -7.64 -6.32
N ALA A 59 0.47 -6.78 -5.77
CA ALA A 59 -0.72 -7.22 -5.03
C ALA A 59 -1.82 -7.73 -5.96
N GLU A 60 -2.55 -8.74 -5.51
CA GLU A 60 -3.74 -9.32 -6.14
C GLU A 60 -4.99 -9.08 -5.29
N GLU A 61 -4.81 -8.87 -4.00
CA GLU A 61 -5.89 -8.58 -3.06
C GLU A 61 -5.56 -7.35 -2.21
N TYR A 62 -6.60 -6.60 -1.83
CA TYR A 62 -6.47 -5.29 -1.21
C TYR A 62 -7.32 -5.19 0.05
N GLY A 63 -6.68 -4.93 1.21
CA GLY A 63 -7.37 -4.68 2.46
C GLY A 63 -7.70 -3.20 2.63
N ILE A 64 -8.98 -2.87 2.73
CA ILE A 64 -9.47 -1.50 2.91
C ILE A 64 -10.20 -1.40 4.25
N GLY A 65 -9.48 -1.03 5.30
CA GLY A 65 -10.03 -0.91 6.65
C GLY A 65 -10.47 0.52 6.99
N THR A 66 -9.50 1.40 7.17
CA THR A 66 -9.75 2.75 7.69
C THR A 66 -10.70 3.57 6.81
N ALA A 67 -10.57 3.50 5.49
CA ALA A 67 -11.44 4.25 4.59
C ALA A 67 -12.90 3.74 4.68
N ALA A 68 -13.10 2.43 4.80
CA ALA A 68 -14.42 1.85 5.03
C ALA A 68 -15.02 2.30 6.38
N LEU A 69 -14.22 2.36 7.44
CA LEU A 69 -14.67 2.89 8.73
C LEU A 69 -15.05 4.37 8.63
N ILE A 70 -14.26 5.19 7.91
CA ILE A 70 -14.55 6.61 7.70
C ILE A 70 -15.87 6.78 6.94
N SER A 71 -16.13 5.98 5.91
CA SER A 71 -17.41 6.04 5.19
C SER A 71 -18.61 5.74 6.09
N MET A 72 -18.42 4.95 7.14
CA MET A 72 -19.44 4.63 8.14
C MET A 72 -19.53 5.64 9.29
N GLY A 73 -18.78 6.75 9.25
CA GLY A 73 -18.84 7.80 10.26
C GLY A 73 -17.70 7.81 11.28
N CYS A 74 -16.61 7.08 11.05
CA CYS A 74 -15.42 7.15 11.90
C CYS A 74 -14.77 8.52 11.81
N ILE A 75 -14.54 9.16 12.96
CA ILE A 75 -13.92 10.48 13.08
C ILE A 75 -12.41 10.43 13.40
N MET A 76 -11.80 9.25 13.29
CA MET A 76 -10.36 9.05 13.48
C MET A 76 -9.82 9.46 14.86
N VAL A 77 -10.64 9.42 15.90
CA VAL A 77 -10.23 9.77 17.27
C VAL A 77 -9.23 8.77 17.88
N ARG A 78 -9.06 7.60 17.26
CA ARG A 78 -8.10 6.57 17.67
C ARG A 78 -8.31 6.01 19.08
N GLN A 79 -9.57 5.83 19.49
CA GLN A 79 -9.97 5.19 20.76
C GLN A 79 -10.47 3.74 20.55
N CYS A 80 -10.20 3.13 19.39
CA CYS A 80 -10.70 1.79 19.06
C CYS A 80 -10.21 0.72 20.05
N GLN A 81 -8.96 0.81 20.51
CA GLN A 81 -8.35 -0.15 21.43
C GLN A 81 -8.90 -0.07 22.86
N SER A 82 -9.54 1.02 23.23
CA SER A 82 -10.04 1.27 24.60
C SER A 82 -11.53 1.00 24.77
N ASN A 83 -12.22 0.57 23.72
CA ASN A 83 -13.67 0.35 23.70
C ASN A 83 -14.51 1.63 23.98
N THR A 84 -13.94 2.82 23.75
CA THR A 84 -14.55 4.11 24.03
C THR A 84 -14.81 4.95 22.79
N CYS A 85 -15.14 4.30 21.67
CA CYS A 85 -15.40 4.99 20.41
C CYS A 85 -16.63 5.90 20.53
N PRO A 86 -16.49 7.24 20.46
CA PRO A 86 -17.58 8.16 20.75
C PRO A 86 -18.67 8.18 19.67
N VAL A 87 -18.41 7.60 18.49
CA VAL A 87 -19.35 7.52 17.38
C VAL A 87 -19.89 6.10 17.14
N GLY A 88 -19.60 5.18 18.04
CA GLY A 88 -20.17 3.83 18.01
C GLY A 88 -19.64 2.88 16.93
N VAL A 89 -18.66 3.26 16.12
CA VAL A 89 -18.13 2.44 15.02
C VAL A 89 -17.35 1.23 15.52
N CYS A 90 -16.48 1.44 16.52
CA CYS A 90 -15.58 0.42 17.07
C CYS A 90 -15.72 0.34 18.57
N THR A 91 -16.85 -0.16 19.09
CA THR A 91 -17.08 -0.35 20.51
C THR A 91 -18.09 -1.47 20.74
N GLN A 92 -18.01 -2.11 21.89
CA GLN A 92 -18.99 -3.06 22.41
C GLN A 92 -19.91 -2.46 23.49
N ASP A 93 -19.63 -1.21 23.92
CA ASP A 93 -20.49 -0.47 24.84
C ASP A 93 -21.80 -0.13 24.18
N GLU A 94 -22.93 -0.56 24.75
CA GLU A 94 -24.27 -0.39 24.17
C GLU A 94 -24.64 1.08 24.01
N SER A 95 -24.36 1.91 25.00
CA SER A 95 -24.67 3.35 25.00
C SER A 95 -23.91 4.11 23.91
N LEU A 96 -22.72 3.65 23.58
CA LEU A 96 -21.91 4.22 22.50
C LEU A 96 -22.34 3.66 21.14
N ARG A 97 -22.73 2.38 21.05
CA ARG A 97 -23.22 1.75 19.81
C ARG A 97 -24.49 2.41 19.29
N GLU A 98 -25.38 2.89 20.18
CA GLU A 98 -26.59 3.63 19.79
C GLU A 98 -26.28 4.89 18.95
N LYS A 99 -25.06 5.44 19.06
CA LYS A 99 -24.61 6.60 18.29
C LYS A 99 -24.16 6.27 16.86
N PHE A 100 -24.10 4.99 16.52
CA PHE A 100 -23.66 4.55 15.19
C PHE A 100 -24.68 4.93 14.10
N THR A 101 -24.24 5.72 13.13
CA THR A 101 -25.05 6.20 12.00
C THR A 101 -24.58 5.67 10.64
N GLY A 102 -23.72 4.66 10.64
CA GLY A 102 -23.22 4.02 9.43
C GLY A 102 -24.30 3.21 8.69
N SER A 103 -24.12 3.05 7.41
CA SER A 103 -24.98 2.18 6.59
C SER A 103 -24.17 1.43 5.54
N ALA A 104 -24.68 0.31 5.05
CA ALA A 104 -24.05 -0.46 3.98
C ALA A 104 -23.90 0.37 2.70
N ASP A 105 -24.88 1.22 2.37
CA ASP A 105 -24.85 2.04 1.15
C ASP A 105 -23.64 2.98 1.09
N LYS A 106 -23.22 3.51 2.24
CA LYS A 106 -22.02 4.37 2.31
C LYS A 106 -20.75 3.62 1.91
N VAL A 107 -20.65 2.35 2.31
CA VAL A 107 -19.52 1.48 1.93
C VAL A 107 -19.61 1.09 0.46
N VAL A 108 -20.80 0.75 -0.02
CA VAL A 108 -21.06 0.45 -1.44
C VAL A 108 -20.66 1.63 -2.31
N ASN A 109 -21.04 2.84 -1.94
CA ASN A 109 -20.68 4.06 -2.66
C ASN A 109 -19.16 4.26 -2.68
N LEU A 110 -18.47 4.08 -1.55
CA LEU A 110 -17.02 4.19 -1.47
C LEU A 110 -16.32 3.22 -2.43
N ILE A 111 -16.72 1.95 -2.41
CA ILE A 111 -16.11 0.92 -3.28
C ILE A 111 -16.45 1.19 -4.76
N THR A 112 -17.64 1.71 -5.04
CA THR A 112 -18.01 2.12 -6.40
C THR A 112 -17.13 3.26 -6.91
N PHE A 113 -16.82 4.25 -6.07
CA PHE A 113 -15.89 5.32 -6.42
C PHE A 113 -14.48 4.79 -6.68
N TYR A 114 -14.00 3.86 -5.84
CA TYR A 114 -12.69 3.23 -6.09
C TYR A 114 -12.69 2.47 -7.42
N ALA A 115 -13.73 1.68 -7.71
CA ALA A 115 -13.82 0.94 -8.95
C ALA A 115 -13.89 1.87 -10.18
N THR A 116 -14.52 3.04 -10.05
CA THR A 116 -14.57 4.04 -11.11
C THR A 116 -13.19 4.64 -11.35
N GLU A 117 -12.51 5.12 -10.30
CA GLU A 117 -11.16 5.67 -10.39
C GLU A 117 -10.15 4.65 -10.95
N VAL A 118 -10.21 3.39 -10.47
CA VAL A 118 -9.38 2.30 -11.01
C VAL A 118 -9.60 2.13 -12.51
N ARG A 119 -10.84 2.11 -12.99
CA ARG A 119 -11.16 2.00 -14.41
C ARG A 119 -10.61 3.16 -15.23
N GLU A 120 -10.74 4.37 -14.74
CA GLU A 120 -10.22 5.58 -15.39
C GLU A 120 -8.69 5.53 -15.51
N ILE A 121 -7.99 5.14 -14.45
CA ILE A 121 -6.54 5.00 -14.45
C ILE A 121 -6.10 3.90 -15.42
N LEU A 122 -6.71 2.70 -15.36
CA LEU A 122 -6.40 1.60 -16.26
C LEU A 122 -6.62 2.01 -17.74
N ALA A 123 -7.72 2.69 -18.04
CA ALA A 123 -8.00 3.20 -19.38
C ALA A 123 -6.92 4.20 -19.83
N SER A 124 -6.46 5.08 -18.96
CA SER A 124 -5.43 6.09 -19.28
C SER A 124 -4.07 5.49 -19.66
N ILE A 125 -3.76 4.30 -19.13
CA ILE A 125 -2.52 3.57 -19.43
C ILE A 125 -2.72 2.43 -20.46
N GLY A 126 -3.92 2.28 -21.00
CA GLY A 126 -4.25 1.26 -22.00
C GLY A 126 -4.39 -0.17 -21.46
N ALA A 127 -4.54 -0.34 -20.16
CA ALA A 127 -4.80 -1.64 -19.52
C ALA A 127 -6.31 -1.96 -19.48
N ARG A 128 -6.67 -3.23 -19.63
CA ARG A 128 -8.08 -3.69 -19.63
C ARG A 128 -8.55 -4.13 -18.26
N SER A 129 -7.64 -4.58 -17.41
CA SER A 129 -7.94 -5.12 -16.09
C SER A 129 -6.81 -4.87 -15.10
N LEU A 130 -7.07 -4.99 -13.80
CA LEU A 130 -6.02 -4.99 -12.78
C LEU A 130 -5.00 -6.11 -13.00
N SER A 131 -5.43 -7.26 -13.50
CA SER A 131 -4.55 -8.40 -13.79
C SER A 131 -3.45 -8.06 -14.80
N ASP A 132 -3.72 -7.14 -15.74
CA ASP A 132 -2.76 -6.74 -16.77
C ASP A 132 -1.60 -5.92 -16.21
N VAL A 133 -1.78 -5.35 -15.02
CA VAL A 133 -0.79 -4.47 -14.39
C VAL A 133 -0.13 -5.06 -13.15
N ILE A 134 -0.49 -6.28 -12.74
CA ILE A 134 0.11 -6.93 -11.57
C ILE A 134 1.62 -7.12 -11.80
N GLY A 135 2.42 -6.55 -10.89
CA GLY A 135 3.88 -6.62 -10.95
C GLY A 135 4.52 -5.76 -12.04
N ARG A 136 3.75 -4.94 -12.76
CA ARG A 136 4.22 -4.04 -13.84
C ARG A 136 4.70 -2.70 -13.27
N ALA A 137 5.64 -2.76 -12.37
CA ALA A 137 6.22 -1.59 -11.75
C ALA A 137 7.01 -0.69 -12.74
N ASP A 138 7.31 -1.20 -13.94
CA ASP A 138 7.84 -0.42 -15.07
C ASP A 138 6.88 0.68 -15.54
N LEU A 139 5.58 0.56 -15.26
CA LEU A 139 4.58 1.59 -15.55
C LEU A 139 4.57 2.74 -14.55
N LEU A 140 5.27 2.61 -13.42
CA LEU A 140 5.38 3.68 -12.43
C LEU A 140 6.49 4.66 -12.86
N PRO A 141 6.19 5.97 -12.95
CA PRO A 141 7.19 6.96 -13.30
C PRO A 141 8.25 7.04 -12.20
N GLN A 142 9.51 6.81 -12.56
CA GLN A 142 10.62 7.06 -11.64
C GLN A 142 10.84 8.57 -11.52
N VAL A 143 10.47 9.12 -10.38
CA VAL A 143 10.90 10.47 -10.01
C VAL A 143 12.32 10.36 -9.46
N ARG A 144 13.33 10.73 -10.26
CA ARG A 144 14.70 10.93 -9.77
C ARG A 144 14.72 12.17 -8.86
N ARG A 145 14.42 11.98 -7.59
CA ARG A 145 14.85 12.97 -6.59
C ARG A 145 16.36 12.82 -6.47
N GLY A 146 17.07 13.95 -6.49
CA GLY A 146 18.53 13.97 -6.53
C GLY A 146 19.16 13.02 -5.52
N ALA A 147 20.25 12.38 -5.87
CA ALA A 147 20.89 11.24 -5.21
C ALA A 147 21.18 11.41 -3.70
N ALA A 148 21.03 12.59 -3.16
CA ALA A 148 21.34 12.91 -1.76
C ALA A 148 20.35 12.32 -0.72
N HIS A 149 19.18 11.84 -1.13
CA HIS A 149 18.17 11.32 -0.20
C HIS A 149 17.98 9.80 -0.24
N LEU A 150 18.76 9.10 -1.07
CA LEU A 150 18.70 7.64 -1.24
C LEU A 150 20.07 6.98 -1.03
N ALA A 151 20.94 7.63 -0.29
CA ALA A 151 22.20 7.02 0.13
C ALA A 151 21.98 6.30 1.48
N ASP A 152 22.54 5.08 1.61
CA ASP A 152 22.67 4.41 2.88
C ASP A 152 23.64 5.19 3.82
N VAL A 153 23.83 4.69 5.03
CA VAL A 153 24.72 5.32 6.02
C VAL A 153 26.19 5.43 5.57
N ASP A 154 26.56 4.69 4.53
CA ASP A 154 27.90 4.69 3.93
C ASP A 154 27.97 5.52 2.64
N GLY A 155 26.88 6.23 2.28
CA GLY A 155 26.80 7.09 1.09
C GLY A 155 26.55 6.34 -0.22
N ASN A 156 26.21 5.04 -0.17
CA ASN A 156 25.86 4.27 -1.36
C ASN A 156 24.41 4.50 -1.75
N PRO A 157 24.09 4.63 -3.06
CA PRO A 157 22.71 4.78 -3.49
C PRO A 157 21.90 3.52 -3.17
N VAL A 158 20.85 3.66 -2.37
CA VAL A 158 19.86 2.60 -2.14
C VAL A 158 19.02 2.47 -3.41
N LEU A 159 19.38 1.56 -4.26
CA LEU A 159 18.67 1.27 -5.50
C LEU A 159 17.49 0.35 -5.22
N PHE A 160 16.30 0.92 -5.05
CA PHE A 160 15.06 0.16 -5.26
C PHE A 160 14.90 -0.11 -6.75
N ARG A 161 15.35 -1.28 -7.19
CA ARG A 161 15.17 -1.71 -8.56
C ARG A 161 13.80 -2.35 -8.71
N VAL A 162 12.87 -1.54 -9.17
CA VAL A 162 11.59 -2.01 -9.67
C VAL A 162 11.78 -2.20 -11.18
N GLY A 163 11.94 -3.42 -11.63
CA GLY A 163 12.08 -3.68 -13.08
C GLY A 163 12.56 -5.09 -13.37
N GLY A 164 12.01 -5.65 -14.42
CA GLY A 164 12.04 -7.00 -14.93
C GLY A 164 13.33 -7.79 -14.82
N ALA A 165 13.16 -9.09 -14.81
CA ALA A 165 14.07 -10.17 -14.46
C ALA A 165 15.39 -10.30 -15.25
N ASP A 166 15.74 -9.41 -16.17
CA ASP A 166 16.82 -9.68 -17.13
C ASP A 166 18.05 -8.77 -17.09
N GLN A 167 18.20 -7.85 -16.14
CA GLN A 167 19.45 -7.10 -16.02
C GLN A 167 19.89 -6.86 -14.59
N ILE A 168 20.56 -7.84 -13.99
CA ILE A 168 21.44 -7.61 -12.86
C ILE A 168 22.78 -7.10 -13.43
N GLY A 169 22.83 -5.82 -13.76
CA GLY A 169 24.06 -5.10 -14.01
C GLY A 169 24.60 -4.59 -12.69
N VAL A 170 25.49 -5.34 -12.05
CA VAL A 170 26.31 -4.83 -10.96
C VAL A 170 27.23 -3.76 -11.56
N GLY A 171 26.90 -2.49 -11.34
CA GLY A 171 27.81 -1.39 -11.66
C GLY A 171 29.03 -1.51 -10.77
N ARG A 172 30.10 -2.08 -11.28
CA ARG A 172 31.43 -2.03 -10.64
C ARG A 172 31.87 -0.56 -10.59
N GLY A 173 31.74 0.05 -9.42
CA GLY A 173 32.43 1.30 -9.13
C GLY A 173 33.91 1.07 -9.29
N ARG A 174 34.52 1.74 -10.28
CA ARG A 174 36.00 1.81 -10.38
C ARG A 174 36.51 2.62 -9.21
N ALA A 175 37.08 1.95 -8.24
CA ALA A 175 37.98 2.61 -7.28
C ALA A 175 39.08 3.32 -8.06
N ARG A 176 39.08 4.63 -8.06
CA ARG A 176 40.28 5.42 -8.47
C ARG A 176 41.18 5.52 -7.26
N ASN A 177 42.20 4.65 -7.23
CA ASN A 177 43.39 4.91 -6.44
C ASN A 177 43.98 6.25 -6.91
N ARG A 178 44.10 7.20 -5.99
CA ARG A 178 45.10 8.27 -6.09
C ARG A 178 46.11 8.07 -4.98
N VAL A 179 47.30 7.95 -5.43
CA VAL A 179 48.60 8.03 -4.71
C VAL A 179 48.71 9.37 -4.00
#